data_e2ea533ac73fce98fac0e17eef0a71cb
#
_entry.id   e2ea533ac73fce98fac0e17eef0a71cb
#
_cell.length_a   1.000
_cell.length_b   1.000
_cell.length_c   1.000
_cell.angle_alpha   90.00
_cell.angle_beta   90.00
_cell.angle_gamma   90.00
#
_symmetry.space_group_name_H-M   'P 1'
#
loop_
_entity.id
_entity.type
_entity.pdbx_description
1 polymer ?
#
loop_
_entity_poly.entity_id
_entity_poly.type
_entity_poly.pdbx_seq_one_letter_code
_entity_poly.pdbx_strand_id
1 'polypeptide(L)'
;LLLDGSIQGRTASVKEPYLGTDEKGLLHHTPEDLQARVERYHRGGCQIAIHTNGDNAIEEAINAIEKAQAAYPRPDARHMLIHCQMASEEQLDRMAKLGIIANFFVGHVHVWGDLHRDRFIGERALRMDPVASAKKRNMPFCLHTDLPVTPLDPILSMYAATARRTKSGKILGEDQRVSVY
;
A
#
# COMPACT_ATOMS: atom_id res chain seq x y z
N LEU A 1 -7.69 -8.75 6.64
CA LEU A 1 -8.84 -7.84 6.53
C LEU A 1 -8.82 -7.16 5.17
N LEU A 2 -9.97 -6.97 4.54
CA LEU A 2 -10.13 -6.19 3.31
C LEU A 2 -10.69 -4.82 3.70
N LEU A 3 -9.87 -3.75 3.54
CA LEU A 3 -10.28 -2.42 4.01
C LEU A 3 -10.81 -1.53 2.88
N ASP A 4 -10.23 -1.62 1.69
CA ASP A 4 -10.68 -0.89 0.50
C ASP A 4 -10.57 -1.74 -0.77
N GLY A 5 -10.87 -1.15 -1.91
CA GLY A 5 -10.75 -1.80 -3.22
C GLY A 5 -9.51 -1.36 -3.99
N SER A 6 -9.63 -1.15 -5.32
CA SER A 6 -8.51 -0.84 -6.22
C SER A 6 -8.64 0.54 -6.86
N ILE A 7 -7.49 1.12 -7.26
CA ILE A 7 -7.44 2.40 -7.98
C ILE A 7 -8.17 2.29 -9.34
N GLN A 8 -7.90 1.24 -10.11
CA GLN A 8 -8.54 1.02 -11.42
C GLN A 8 -10.05 0.75 -11.32
N GLY A 9 -10.53 0.28 -10.19
CA GLY A 9 -11.97 0.14 -9.90
C GLY A 9 -12.62 1.38 -9.29
N ARG A 10 -11.85 2.45 -9.00
CA ARG A 10 -12.26 3.63 -8.21
C ARG A 10 -12.87 3.29 -6.85
N THR A 11 -12.49 2.15 -6.30
CA THR A 11 -12.97 1.65 -5.01
C THR A 11 -11.92 1.71 -3.91
N ALA A 12 -10.65 1.99 -4.26
CA ALA A 12 -9.64 2.31 -3.26
C ALA A 12 -10.00 3.62 -2.55
N SER A 13 -9.90 3.65 -1.23
CA SER A 13 -10.27 4.80 -0.41
C SER A 13 -9.15 5.84 -0.37
N VAL A 14 -9.35 6.96 -1.06
CA VAL A 14 -8.36 8.02 -1.27
C VAL A 14 -8.75 9.32 -0.58
N LYS A 15 -7.76 10.11 -0.11
CA LYS A 15 -7.98 11.41 0.53
C LYS A 15 -8.43 12.47 -0.48
N GLU A 16 -7.81 12.49 -1.66
CA GLU A 16 -8.18 13.37 -2.76
C GLU A 16 -9.00 12.61 -3.82
N PRO A 17 -10.02 13.22 -4.43
CA PRO A 17 -10.86 12.54 -5.42
C PRO A 17 -10.09 11.97 -6.60
N TYR A 18 -10.68 10.99 -7.27
CA TYR A 18 -10.22 10.52 -8.57
C TYR A 18 -10.35 11.63 -9.64
N LEU A 19 -9.48 11.62 -10.64
CA LEU A 19 -9.46 12.63 -11.69
C LEU A 19 -10.83 12.81 -12.35
N GLY A 20 -11.28 14.07 -12.44
CA GLY A 20 -12.51 14.45 -13.09
C GLY A 20 -13.79 13.99 -12.37
N THR A 21 -13.71 13.65 -11.09
CA THR A 21 -14.84 13.23 -10.27
C THR A 21 -14.75 13.79 -8.85
N ASP A 22 -15.83 13.64 -8.07
CA ASP A 22 -15.85 13.87 -6.63
C ASP A 22 -15.71 12.55 -5.83
N GLU A 23 -15.52 11.42 -6.53
CA GLU A 23 -15.43 10.09 -5.92
C GLU A 23 -14.10 9.89 -5.20
N LYS A 24 -14.16 9.29 -4.01
CA LYS A 24 -13.00 8.96 -3.18
C LYS A 24 -12.88 7.48 -2.84
N GLY A 25 -13.64 6.63 -3.54
CA GLY A 25 -13.74 5.22 -3.17
C GLY A 25 -14.48 5.02 -1.85
N LEU A 26 -14.24 3.88 -1.21
CA LEU A 26 -14.94 3.53 0.03
C LEU A 26 -14.07 2.68 0.95
N LEU A 27 -14.38 2.72 2.23
CA LEU A 27 -13.89 1.76 3.21
C LEU A 27 -14.96 0.67 3.42
N HIS A 28 -14.54 -0.58 3.50
CA HIS A 28 -15.44 -1.72 3.78
C HIS A 28 -15.81 -1.84 5.27
N HIS A 29 -15.09 -1.14 6.13
CA HIS A 29 -15.30 -1.10 7.57
C HIS A 29 -15.35 0.34 8.05
N THR A 30 -16.20 0.65 9.02
CA THR A 30 -16.06 1.92 9.73
C THR A 30 -14.78 1.92 10.56
N PRO A 31 -14.22 3.10 10.92
CA PRO A 31 -13.04 3.18 11.78
C PRO A 31 -13.21 2.42 13.10
N GLU A 32 -14.41 2.42 13.69
CA GLU A 32 -14.73 1.73 14.94
C GLU A 32 -14.74 0.20 14.77
N ASP A 33 -15.36 -0.31 13.69
CA ASP A 33 -15.38 -1.75 13.39
C ASP A 33 -13.94 -2.25 13.05
N LEU A 34 -13.19 -1.49 12.28
CA LEU A 34 -11.79 -1.79 11.99
C LEU A 34 -10.97 -1.86 13.28
N GLN A 35 -11.12 -0.86 14.16
CA GLN A 35 -10.42 -0.80 15.44
C GLN A 35 -10.72 -2.03 16.29
N ALA A 36 -11.99 -2.38 16.44
CA ALA A 36 -12.42 -3.52 17.24
C ALA A 36 -11.83 -4.86 16.71
N ARG A 37 -11.81 -5.03 15.38
CA ARG A 37 -11.22 -6.22 14.73
C ARG A 37 -9.72 -6.28 14.92
N VAL A 38 -9.01 -5.18 14.66
CA VAL A 38 -7.55 -5.10 14.81
C VAL A 38 -7.17 -5.38 16.26
N GLU A 39 -7.82 -4.74 17.22
CA GLU A 39 -7.58 -4.97 18.65
C GLU A 39 -7.79 -6.42 19.04
N ARG A 40 -8.91 -7.02 18.62
CA ARG A 40 -9.24 -8.42 18.92
C ARG A 40 -8.15 -9.38 18.45
N TYR A 41 -7.72 -9.26 17.16
CA TYR A 41 -6.70 -10.15 16.61
C TYR A 41 -5.30 -9.85 17.16
N HIS A 42 -5.00 -8.57 17.38
CA HIS A 42 -3.75 -8.16 17.99
C HIS A 42 -3.58 -8.76 19.40
N ARG A 43 -4.59 -8.62 20.26
CA ARG A 43 -4.62 -9.24 21.61
C ARG A 43 -4.53 -10.75 21.57
N GLY A 44 -5.14 -11.37 20.57
CA GLY A 44 -5.08 -12.81 20.34
C GLY A 44 -3.73 -13.33 19.83
N GLY A 45 -2.72 -12.47 19.71
CA GLY A 45 -1.38 -12.87 19.26
C GLY A 45 -1.23 -13.00 17.74
N CYS A 46 -2.28 -12.71 16.96
CA CYS A 46 -2.23 -12.86 15.50
C CYS A 46 -1.37 -11.77 14.84
N GLN A 47 -0.65 -12.14 13.79
CA GLN A 47 -0.21 -11.21 12.76
C GLN A 47 -1.42 -10.87 11.88
N ILE A 48 -1.62 -9.59 11.60
CA ILE A 48 -2.76 -9.11 10.80
C ILE A 48 -2.24 -8.61 9.45
N ALA A 49 -2.86 -9.05 8.37
CA ALA A 49 -2.67 -8.50 7.02
C ALA A 49 -3.92 -7.70 6.65
N ILE A 50 -3.75 -6.43 6.27
CA ILE A 50 -4.84 -5.52 5.90
C ILE A 50 -4.61 -5.07 4.46
N HIS A 51 -5.60 -5.31 3.59
CA HIS A 51 -5.61 -4.82 2.23
C HIS A 51 -5.83 -3.31 2.22
N THR A 52 -4.91 -2.56 1.57
CA THR A 52 -4.94 -1.10 1.52
C THR A 52 -4.30 -0.59 0.23
N ASN A 53 -5.07 -0.01 -0.68
CA ASN A 53 -4.56 0.65 -1.87
C ASN A 53 -4.54 2.18 -1.71
N GLY A 54 -5.63 2.77 -1.27
CA GLY A 54 -5.75 4.21 -1.10
C GLY A 54 -5.04 4.73 0.15
N ASP A 55 -4.57 5.96 0.08
CA ASP A 55 -3.89 6.65 1.18
C ASP A 55 -4.79 6.88 2.40
N ASN A 56 -6.13 6.99 2.21
CA ASN A 56 -7.07 7.03 3.32
C ASN A 56 -7.21 5.67 4.01
N ALA A 57 -7.29 4.56 3.24
CA ALA A 57 -7.33 3.23 3.82
C ALA A 57 -6.04 2.89 4.58
N ILE A 58 -4.87 3.30 4.06
CA ILE A 58 -3.57 3.15 4.72
C ILE A 58 -3.59 3.91 6.06
N GLU A 59 -4.12 5.14 6.09
CA GLU A 59 -4.23 5.96 7.29
C GLU A 59 -5.05 5.25 8.37
N GLU A 60 -6.25 4.78 8.02
CA GLU A 60 -7.13 4.10 8.97
C GLU A 60 -6.54 2.78 9.49
N ALA A 61 -5.85 2.03 8.64
CA ALA A 61 -5.15 0.82 9.06
C ALA A 61 -4.01 1.12 10.06
N ILE A 62 -3.21 2.16 9.80
CA ILE A 62 -2.15 2.60 10.71
C ILE A 62 -2.74 3.07 12.04
N ASN A 63 -3.82 3.88 12.01
CA ASN A 63 -4.50 4.36 13.21
C ASN A 63 -4.99 3.19 14.09
N ALA A 64 -5.59 2.18 13.49
CA ALA A 64 -6.09 1.02 14.20
C ALA A 64 -4.96 0.19 14.83
N ILE A 65 -3.85 -0.04 14.09
CA ILE A 65 -2.69 -0.77 14.60
C ILE A 65 -1.99 0.02 15.73
N GLU A 66 -1.82 1.33 15.57
CA GLU A 66 -1.18 2.20 16.56
C GLU A 66 -1.93 2.18 17.89
N LYS A 67 -3.25 2.31 17.86
CA LYS A 67 -4.11 2.21 19.06
C LYS A 67 -4.03 0.83 19.71
N ALA A 68 -4.04 -0.25 18.90
CA ALA A 68 -3.92 -1.60 19.42
C ALA A 68 -2.56 -1.84 20.08
N GLN A 69 -1.46 -1.36 19.46
CA GLN A 69 -0.11 -1.44 20.03
C GLN A 69 0.04 -0.60 21.30
N ALA A 70 -0.60 0.57 21.38
CA ALA A 70 -0.59 1.39 22.58
C ALA A 70 -1.31 0.73 23.75
N ALA A 71 -2.46 0.08 23.48
CA ALA A 71 -3.25 -0.62 24.49
C ALA A 71 -2.63 -1.97 24.93
N TYR A 72 -2.01 -2.69 23.99
CA TYR A 72 -1.42 -4.02 24.21
C TYR A 72 -0.07 -4.13 23.49
N PRO A 73 1.03 -3.64 24.07
CA PRO A 73 2.34 -3.63 23.41
C PRO A 73 2.82 -5.02 23.02
N ARG A 74 3.12 -5.21 21.73
CA ARG A 74 3.71 -6.42 21.16
C ARG A 74 4.90 -6.01 20.29
N PRO A 75 6.14 -6.16 20.76
CA PRO A 75 7.34 -5.58 20.10
C PRO A 75 7.62 -6.16 18.71
N ASP A 76 7.14 -7.36 18.40
CA ASP A 76 7.37 -8.03 17.10
C ASP A 76 6.06 -8.56 16.51
N ALA A 77 5.05 -7.70 16.46
CA ALA A 77 3.73 -8.07 15.94
C ALA A 77 3.72 -8.29 14.42
N ARG A 78 4.60 -7.61 13.68
CA ARG A 78 4.80 -7.74 12.22
C ARG A 78 3.51 -7.62 11.41
N HIS A 79 2.60 -6.73 11.81
CA HIS A 79 1.40 -6.48 11.03
C HIS A 79 1.78 -6.00 9.63
N MET A 80 0.94 -6.28 8.64
CA MET A 80 1.25 -6.06 7.23
C MET A 80 0.16 -5.26 6.55
N LEU A 81 0.54 -4.27 5.75
CA LEU A 81 -0.35 -3.61 4.79
C LEU A 81 -0.11 -4.18 3.40
N ILE A 82 -1.15 -4.79 2.82
CA ILE A 82 -1.11 -5.39 1.49
C ILE A 82 -1.37 -4.30 0.47
N HIS A 83 -0.63 -4.30 -0.61
CA HIS A 83 -0.47 -3.29 -1.64
C HIS A 83 0.22 -2.03 -1.13
N CYS A 84 -0.30 -1.37 -0.13
CA CYS A 84 0.29 -0.13 0.41
C CYS A 84 0.60 0.90 -0.71
N GLN A 85 -0.27 0.90 -1.76
CA GLN A 85 0.02 1.47 -3.07
C GLN A 85 0.26 2.99 -3.02
N MET A 86 -0.60 3.73 -2.29
CA MET A 86 -0.54 5.18 -2.23
C MET A 86 0.04 5.72 -0.91
N ALA A 87 0.90 4.96 -0.23
CA ALA A 87 1.48 5.38 1.04
C ALA A 87 2.27 6.69 0.92
N SER A 88 1.98 7.66 1.81
CA SER A 88 2.74 8.90 1.93
C SER A 88 4.03 8.70 2.72
N GLU A 89 4.95 9.68 2.67
CA GLU A 89 6.19 9.65 3.47
C GLU A 89 5.86 9.59 4.97
N GLU A 90 4.91 10.39 5.45
CA GLU A 90 4.48 10.42 6.85
C GLU A 90 3.88 9.08 7.30
N GLN A 91 3.11 8.45 6.44
CA GLN A 91 2.56 7.11 6.69
C GLN A 91 3.66 6.06 6.79
N LEU A 92 4.65 6.10 5.90
CA LEU A 92 5.82 5.22 5.96
C LEU A 92 6.66 5.46 7.23
N ASP A 93 6.80 6.71 7.69
CA ASP A 93 7.46 7.02 8.96
C ASP A 93 6.75 6.38 10.15
N ARG A 94 5.42 6.43 10.18
CA ARG A 94 4.62 5.80 11.23
C ARG A 94 4.69 4.28 11.14
N MET A 95 4.59 3.71 9.94
CA MET A 95 4.73 2.27 9.72
C MET A 95 6.07 1.75 10.21
N ALA A 96 7.17 2.46 9.90
CA ALA A 96 8.50 2.11 10.37
C ALA A 96 8.59 2.07 11.91
N LYS A 97 8.04 3.10 12.60
CA LYS A 97 7.99 3.16 14.07
C LYS A 97 7.18 2.03 14.70
N LEU A 98 6.10 1.61 14.03
CA LEU A 98 5.20 0.56 14.51
C LEU A 98 5.64 -0.85 14.11
N GLY A 99 6.73 -1.00 13.34
CA GLY A 99 7.18 -2.29 12.83
C GLY A 99 6.20 -2.93 11.84
N ILE A 100 5.43 -2.11 11.12
CA ILE A 100 4.49 -2.58 10.09
C ILE A 100 5.26 -2.90 8.81
N ILE A 101 4.97 -4.05 8.21
CA ILE A 101 5.55 -4.52 6.96
C ILE A 101 4.72 -3.99 5.79
N ALA A 102 5.35 -3.36 4.81
CA ALA A 102 4.72 -3.03 3.55
C ALA A 102 4.85 -4.20 2.57
N ASN A 103 3.73 -4.68 2.03
CA ASN A 103 3.72 -5.73 0.99
C ASN A 103 3.27 -5.12 -0.34
N PHE A 104 4.22 -4.58 -1.10
CA PHE A 104 3.93 -3.82 -2.32
C PHE A 104 3.59 -4.71 -3.50
N PHE A 105 2.58 -4.31 -4.28
CA PHE A 105 2.33 -4.87 -5.59
C PHE A 105 2.90 -3.94 -6.68
N VAL A 106 4.21 -3.92 -6.83
CA VAL A 106 4.91 -3.03 -7.78
C VAL A 106 4.52 -3.30 -9.24
N GLY A 107 3.89 -4.44 -9.52
CA GLY A 107 3.24 -4.73 -10.79
C GLY A 107 2.23 -3.67 -11.24
N HIS A 108 1.65 -2.89 -10.32
CA HIS A 108 0.82 -1.71 -10.63
C HIS A 108 1.53 -0.74 -11.58
N VAL A 109 2.80 -0.46 -11.34
CA VAL A 109 3.60 0.45 -12.20
C VAL A 109 3.65 -0.05 -13.63
N HIS A 110 3.97 -1.35 -13.80
CA HIS A 110 4.14 -1.92 -15.14
C HIS A 110 2.80 -2.11 -15.85
N VAL A 111 1.81 -2.69 -15.17
CA VAL A 111 0.56 -3.13 -15.81
C VAL A 111 -0.45 -2.00 -15.97
N TRP A 112 -0.61 -1.16 -14.96
CA TRP A 112 -1.62 -0.11 -14.92
C TRP A 112 -1.06 1.31 -14.80
N GLY A 113 0.26 1.50 -14.76
CA GLY A 113 0.88 2.78 -14.49
C GLY A 113 0.41 3.91 -15.39
N ASP A 114 0.31 3.65 -16.71
CA ASP A 114 -0.22 4.62 -17.68
C ASP A 114 -1.66 5.00 -17.36
N LEU A 115 -2.53 4.02 -17.08
CA LEU A 115 -3.94 4.26 -16.75
C LEU A 115 -4.10 4.98 -15.41
N HIS A 116 -3.34 4.57 -14.39
CA HIS A 116 -3.39 5.22 -13.08
C HIS A 116 -3.04 6.70 -13.20
N ARG A 117 -1.98 7.02 -13.95
CA ARG A 117 -1.58 8.40 -14.18
C ARG A 117 -2.57 9.19 -15.03
N ASP A 118 -2.99 8.64 -16.17
CA ASP A 118 -3.71 9.39 -17.18
C ASP A 118 -5.23 9.46 -16.91
N ARG A 119 -5.80 8.54 -16.08
CA ARG A 119 -7.24 8.37 -15.91
C ARG A 119 -7.75 8.38 -14.48
N PHE A 120 -6.91 8.08 -13.49
CA PHE A 120 -7.41 7.82 -12.12
C PHE A 120 -6.87 8.79 -11.08
N ILE A 121 -5.56 8.92 -10.93
CA ILE A 121 -4.94 9.65 -9.82
C ILE A 121 -3.92 10.71 -10.25
N GLY A 122 -3.70 10.90 -11.54
CA GLY A 122 -2.81 11.94 -12.06
C GLY A 122 -1.36 11.79 -11.60
N GLU A 123 -0.71 12.90 -11.30
CA GLU A 123 0.68 12.93 -10.85
C GLU A 123 0.91 12.18 -9.51
N ARG A 124 -0.13 11.89 -8.73
CA ARG A 124 -0.04 11.02 -7.55
C ARG A 124 0.48 9.62 -7.90
N ALA A 125 0.26 9.17 -9.14
CA ALA A 125 0.78 7.89 -9.62
C ALA A 125 2.31 7.81 -9.64
N LEU A 126 3.02 8.94 -9.68
CA LEU A 126 4.50 8.96 -9.64
C LEU A 126 5.04 8.38 -8.32
N ARG A 127 4.25 8.46 -7.27
CA ARG A 127 4.63 7.96 -5.94
C ARG A 127 4.06 6.60 -5.58
N MET A 128 3.22 5.99 -6.43
CA MET A 128 2.63 4.70 -6.07
C MET A 128 3.69 3.61 -5.87
N ASP A 129 3.40 2.66 -4.98
CA ASP A 129 4.31 1.59 -4.58
C ASP A 129 5.70 2.15 -4.18
N PRO A 130 5.82 2.91 -3.08
CA PRO A 130 7.01 3.71 -2.74
C PRO A 130 8.12 2.85 -2.11
N VAL A 131 8.68 1.93 -2.89
CA VAL A 131 9.68 0.95 -2.43
C VAL A 131 10.99 1.61 -2.00
N ALA A 132 11.48 2.62 -2.76
CA ALA A 132 12.71 3.32 -2.39
C ALA A 132 12.54 4.10 -1.07
N SER A 133 11.37 4.69 -0.85
CA SER A 133 11.03 5.38 0.39
C SER A 133 11.00 4.42 1.60
N ALA A 134 10.48 3.20 1.42
CA ALA A 134 10.52 2.16 2.45
C ALA A 134 11.96 1.68 2.72
N LYS A 135 12.74 1.41 1.66
CA LYS A 135 14.16 1.03 1.76
C LYS A 135 14.99 2.08 2.51
N LYS A 136 14.79 3.36 2.22
CA LYS A 136 15.48 4.49 2.88
C LYS A 136 15.26 4.52 4.40
N ARG A 137 14.11 4.01 4.87
CA ARG A 137 13.73 3.91 6.29
C ARG A 137 14.20 2.62 6.96
N ASN A 138 14.87 1.74 6.23
CA ASN A 138 15.17 0.37 6.67
C ASN A 138 13.91 -0.40 7.11
N MET A 139 12.76 -0.06 6.53
CA MET A 139 11.51 -0.77 6.78
C MET A 139 11.58 -2.18 6.17
N PRO A 140 11.10 -3.21 6.86
CA PRO A 140 10.85 -4.48 6.21
C PRO A 140 9.73 -4.33 5.17
N PHE A 141 9.97 -4.81 3.95
CA PHE A 141 8.95 -4.88 2.92
C PHE A 141 9.09 -6.17 2.11
N CYS A 142 8.04 -6.55 1.43
CA CYS A 142 8.06 -7.60 0.43
C CYS A 142 7.35 -7.15 -0.84
N LEU A 143 7.55 -7.89 -1.92
CA LEU A 143 6.88 -7.69 -3.19
C LEU A 143 5.97 -8.89 -3.46
N HIS A 144 4.80 -8.65 -4.05
CA HIS A 144 3.90 -9.71 -4.47
C HIS A 144 3.37 -9.46 -5.89
N THR A 145 2.74 -10.47 -6.47
CA THR A 145 2.21 -10.45 -7.84
C THR A 145 0.70 -10.37 -7.89
N ASP A 146 0.03 -10.53 -6.74
CA ASP A 146 -1.42 -10.53 -6.62
C ASP A 146 -2.11 -11.54 -7.56
N LEU A 147 -1.55 -12.77 -7.63
CA LEU A 147 -2.12 -13.84 -8.46
C LEU A 147 -3.61 -14.08 -8.09
N PRO A 148 -4.54 -14.15 -9.06
CA PRO A 148 -4.37 -14.22 -10.52
C PRO A 148 -4.39 -12.88 -11.26
N VAL A 149 -4.33 -11.75 -10.55
CA VAL A 149 -4.38 -10.39 -11.15
C VAL A 149 -3.21 -10.17 -12.11
N THR A 150 -2.02 -10.64 -11.71
CA THR A 150 -0.89 -10.82 -12.63
C THR A 150 -0.33 -12.24 -12.51
N PRO A 151 0.44 -12.72 -13.50
CA PRO A 151 1.12 -14.00 -13.39
C PRO A 151 2.05 -14.08 -12.17
N LEU A 152 2.25 -15.28 -11.64
CA LEU A 152 3.23 -15.53 -10.58
C LEU A 152 4.66 -15.39 -11.16
N ASP A 153 5.11 -14.17 -11.30
CA ASP A 153 6.41 -13.83 -11.88
C ASP A 153 7.19 -12.88 -10.93
N PRO A 154 8.03 -13.43 -10.04
CA PRO A 154 8.84 -12.62 -9.15
C PRO A 154 9.85 -11.74 -9.89
N ILE A 155 10.33 -12.19 -11.07
CA ILE A 155 11.29 -11.42 -11.88
C ILE A 155 10.62 -10.17 -12.44
N LEU A 156 9.34 -10.27 -12.87
CA LEU A 156 8.56 -9.09 -13.28
C LEU A 156 8.42 -8.10 -12.12
N SER A 157 8.17 -8.57 -10.90
CA SER A 157 8.08 -7.70 -9.72
C SER A 157 9.41 -6.99 -9.44
N MET A 158 10.54 -7.71 -9.52
CA MET A 158 11.87 -7.12 -9.39
C MET A 158 12.17 -6.12 -10.50
N TYR A 159 11.84 -6.44 -11.75
CA TYR A 159 11.95 -5.53 -12.88
C TYR A 159 11.13 -4.26 -12.67
N ALA A 160 9.87 -4.39 -12.27
CA ALA A 160 9.00 -3.24 -12.01
C ALA A 160 9.56 -2.33 -10.90
N ALA A 161 10.14 -2.89 -9.83
CA ALA A 161 10.75 -2.13 -8.75
C ALA A 161 12.04 -1.39 -9.18
N THR A 162 12.84 -2.00 -10.04
CA THR A 162 14.14 -1.44 -10.45
C THR A 162 14.04 -0.53 -11.66
N ALA A 163 13.23 -0.86 -12.66
CA ALA A 163 13.10 -0.11 -13.90
C ALA A 163 11.99 0.95 -13.85
N ARG A 164 10.92 0.72 -13.08
CA ARG A 164 9.74 1.60 -13.00
C ARG A 164 9.13 1.93 -14.38
N ARG A 165 9.15 0.95 -15.30
CA ARG A 165 8.63 1.14 -16.66
C ARG A 165 7.21 0.61 -16.80
N THR A 166 6.33 1.46 -17.33
CA THR A 166 4.97 1.09 -17.73
C THR A 166 5.00 0.22 -19.01
N LYS A 167 3.86 -0.35 -19.40
CA LYS A 167 3.73 -1.09 -20.69
C LYS A 167 4.03 -0.22 -21.90
N SER A 168 3.77 1.09 -21.86
CA SER A 168 4.12 2.01 -22.95
C SER A 168 5.61 2.39 -22.96
N GLY A 169 6.40 1.90 -22.00
CA GLY A 169 7.83 2.20 -21.87
C GLY A 169 8.15 3.50 -21.11
N LYS A 170 7.16 4.25 -20.67
CA LYS A 170 7.37 5.46 -19.85
C LYS A 170 7.91 5.07 -18.47
N ILE A 171 8.72 5.96 -17.89
CA ILE A 171 9.18 5.81 -16.51
C ILE A 171 8.15 6.49 -15.58
N LEU A 172 7.73 5.78 -14.55
CA LEU A 172 6.75 6.28 -13.58
C LEU A 172 7.37 6.30 -12.18
N GLY A 173 7.69 7.50 -11.67
CA GLY A 173 8.30 7.68 -10.36
C GLY A 173 9.76 7.18 -10.32
N GLU A 174 10.65 7.85 -11.05
CA GLU A 174 12.06 7.46 -11.14
C GLU A 174 12.78 7.47 -9.79
N ASP A 175 12.39 8.37 -8.90
CA ASP A 175 12.87 8.50 -7.52
C ASP A 175 12.51 7.29 -6.62
N GLN A 176 11.55 6.48 -7.05
CA GLN A 176 11.13 5.26 -6.35
C GLN A 176 11.81 3.98 -6.89
N ARG A 177 12.80 4.10 -7.75
CA ARG A 177 13.65 2.97 -8.17
C ARG A 177 14.49 2.45 -7.02
N VAL A 178 14.65 1.14 -6.98
CA VAL A 178 15.62 0.47 -6.10
C VAL A 178 16.68 -0.25 -6.92
N SER A 179 17.88 -0.43 -6.35
CA SER A 179 18.90 -1.28 -6.93
C SER A 179 18.62 -2.75 -6.63
N VAL A 180 19.18 -3.64 -7.42
CA VAL A 180 19.16 -5.10 -7.15
C VAL A 180 20.14 -5.52 -6.04
N TYR A 181 20.97 -4.58 -5.55
CA TYR A 181 21.97 -4.76 -4.49
C TYR A 181 21.67 -3.86 -3.30
#